data_75dcdf0d8420ff70cfad3befc004456f
#
_entry.id   75dcdf0d8420ff70cfad3befc004456f
#
_cell.length_a   1.000
_cell.length_b   1.000
_cell.length_c   1.000
_cell.angle_alpha   90.00
_cell.angle_beta   90.00
_cell.angle_gamma   90.00
#
_symmetry.space_group_name_H-M   'P 1'
#
loop_
_entity.id
_entity.type
_entity.pdbx_description
1 polymer ?
#
loop_
_entity_poly.entity_id
_entity_poly.type
_entity_poly.pdbx_seq_one_letter_code
_entity_poly.pdbx_strand_id
1 'polypeptide(L)'
;HLGRPKGKDDKLSLKHIVNTVSLILKRPVVFHKDCIGSKAELATSLLEPGQIMLMENVRFYEEETTGDKGFAESLSKLGDVYINDAFGTCHRKHSSTAVIAKFFNGKKFAGKLLQKELEVISQIAEEGKKPVLAILGGAKVSSKLKILYNLIHKVDKIIIGGGMAYTFIRAKGGTIGNSLFEEELIENAKEILTIAEESGKEIILPEDSLASKDFDNN
;
A
#
# COMPACT_ATOMS: atom_id res chain seq x y z
N HIS A 1 5.21 -0.78 -11.38
CA HIS A 1 6.42 0.05 -11.19
C HIS A 1 7.49 -0.68 -10.41
N LEU A 2 8.74 -0.25 -10.51
CA LEU A 2 9.87 -0.74 -9.76
C LEU A 2 10.53 0.42 -9.00
N GLY A 3 10.75 0.24 -7.69
CA GLY A 3 11.45 1.21 -6.86
C GLY A 3 10.75 2.59 -6.72
N ARG A 4 11.57 3.59 -6.37
CA ARG A 4 11.17 5.00 -6.23
C ARG A 4 12.15 5.91 -6.97
N PRO A 5 12.21 5.84 -8.31
CA PRO A 5 13.12 6.66 -9.09
C PRO A 5 12.75 8.14 -9.00
N LYS A 6 13.75 9.01 -9.17
CA LYS A 6 13.60 10.46 -9.32
C LYS A 6 13.70 10.89 -10.80
N GLY A 7 13.37 10.02 -11.73
CA GLY A 7 13.52 10.17 -13.17
C GLY A 7 13.93 8.85 -13.81
N LYS A 8 14.39 8.88 -15.05
CA LYS A 8 14.85 7.67 -15.77
C LYS A 8 16.11 7.10 -15.12
N ASP A 9 16.04 5.84 -14.71
CA ASP A 9 17.14 5.07 -14.13
C ASP A 9 17.13 3.67 -14.73
N ASP A 10 18.20 3.33 -15.45
CA ASP A 10 18.30 2.04 -16.14
C ASP A 10 18.21 0.84 -15.17
N LYS A 11 18.70 0.98 -13.94
CA LYS A 11 18.61 -0.06 -12.90
C LYS A 11 17.18 -0.36 -12.46
N LEU A 12 16.28 0.62 -12.63
CA LEU A 12 14.87 0.52 -12.27
C LEU A 12 13.95 0.38 -13.51
N SER A 13 14.54 0.12 -14.68
CA SER A 13 13.79 -0.17 -15.92
C SER A 13 13.09 -1.52 -15.83
N LEU A 14 11.83 -1.57 -16.29
CA LEU A 14 11.08 -2.81 -16.37
C LEU A 14 11.57 -3.73 -17.51
N LYS A 15 12.45 -3.27 -18.38
CA LYS A 15 13.07 -4.12 -19.42
C LYS A 15 13.77 -5.35 -18.84
N HIS A 16 14.32 -5.24 -17.61
CA HIS A 16 15.05 -6.33 -16.96
C HIS A 16 14.17 -7.52 -16.56
N ILE A 17 12.88 -7.33 -16.43
CA ILE A 17 11.95 -8.38 -16.02
C ILE A 17 11.17 -9.00 -17.19
N VAL A 18 11.31 -8.48 -18.40
CA VAL A 18 10.55 -8.93 -19.61
C VAL A 18 10.65 -10.44 -19.81
N ASN A 19 11.87 -10.98 -19.80
CA ASN A 19 12.09 -12.41 -20.00
C ASN A 19 11.45 -13.25 -18.87
N THR A 20 11.58 -12.80 -17.63
CA THR A 20 10.95 -13.49 -16.48
C THR A 20 9.43 -13.50 -16.60
N VAL A 21 8.84 -12.35 -16.97
CA VAL A 21 7.39 -12.26 -17.20
C VAL A 21 6.95 -13.16 -18.36
N SER A 22 7.68 -13.17 -19.46
CA SER A 22 7.43 -14.07 -20.59
C SER A 22 7.43 -15.54 -20.18
N LEU A 23 8.42 -15.96 -19.38
CA LEU A 23 8.52 -17.35 -18.88
C LEU A 23 7.34 -17.71 -17.98
N ILE A 24 6.98 -16.84 -17.05
CA ILE A 24 5.87 -17.08 -16.13
C ILE A 24 4.53 -17.18 -16.87
N LEU A 25 4.29 -16.27 -17.82
CA LEU A 25 3.07 -16.23 -18.60
C LEU A 25 3.03 -17.28 -19.73
N LYS A 26 4.17 -17.93 -20.02
CA LYS A 26 4.34 -18.86 -21.17
C LYS A 26 3.91 -18.23 -22.49
N ARG A 27 4.16 -16.94 -22.65
CA ARG A 27 3.81 -16.13 -23.81
C ARG A 27 4.88 -15.06 -24.06
N PRO A 28 5.15 -14.69 -25.31
CA PRO A 28 6.03 -13.57 -25.62
C PRO A 28 5.48 -12.27 -25.01
N VAL A 29 6.36 -11.48 -24.40
CA VAL A 29 6.05 -10.15 -23.89
C VAL A 29 6.89 -9.14 -24.65
N VAL A 30 6.25 -8.19 -25.31
CA VAL A 30 6.89 -7.08 -26.00
C VAL A 30 7.17 -5.96 -24.99
N PHE A 31 8.37 -5.40 -25.03
CA PHE A 31 8.71 -4.26 -24.19
C PHE A 31 8.61 -2.96 -24.97
N HIS A 32 7.94 -1.94 -24.38
CA HIS A 32 7.91 -0.60 -24.93
C HIS A 32 8.55 0.40 -23.95
N LYS A 33 9.51 1.18 -24.44
CA LYS A 33 10.37 2.06 -23.62
C LYS A 33 9.71 3.36 -23.11
N ASP A 34 8.52 3.68 -23.58
CA ASP A 34 7.77 4.87 -23.17
C ASP A 34 6.37 4.44 -22.71
N CYS A 35 5.80 5.17 -21.72
CA CYS A 35 4.46 4.90 -21.22
C CYS A 35 3.38 5.75 -21.89
N ILE A 36 3.74 6.80 -22.62
CA ILE A 36 2.83 7.75 -23.27
C ILE A 36 3.39 8.20 -24.61
N GLY A 37 2.55 8.90 -25.38
CA GLY A 37 2.90 9.54 -26.65
C GLY A 37 2.61 8.70 -27.87
N SER A 38 2.70 9.31 -29.06
CA SER A 38 2.26 8.71 -30.32
C SER A 38 2.91 7.36 -30.65
N LYS A 39 4.16 7.13 -30.24
CA LYS A 39 4.84 5.83 -30.43
C LYS A 39 4.24 4.75 -29.54
N ALA A 40 3.89 5.07 -28.28
CA ALA A 40 3.24 4.15 -27.38
C ALA A 40 1.81 3.84 -27.86
N GLU A 41 1.06 4.87 -28.27
CA GLU A 41 -0.29 4.72 -28.84
C GLU A 41 -0.28 3.85 -30.08
N LEU A 42 0.66 4.09 -31.03
CA LEU A 42 0.80 3.25 -32.22
C LEU A 42 1.17 1.81 -31.85
N ALA A 43 2.12 1.61 -30.93
CA ALA A 43 2.55 0.27 -30.53
C ALA A 43 1.41 -0.53 -29.90
N THR A 44 0.57 0.11 -29.06
CA THR A 44 -0.59 -0.55 -28.47
C THR A 44 -1.71 -0.84 -29.47
N SER A 45 -1.92 0.06 -30.45
CA SER A 45 -2.93 -0.15 -31.51
C SER A 45 -2.59 -1.30 -32.48
N LEU A 46 -1.33 -1.69 -32.54
CA LEU A 46 -0.85 -2.81 -33.37
C LEU A 46 -0.83 -4.15 -32.63
N LEU A 47 -1.22 -4.18 -31.37
CA LEU A 47 -1.30 -5.43 -30.62
C LEU A 47 -2.44 -6.30 -31.12
N GLU A 48 -2.11 -7.54 -31.43
CA GLU A 48 -3.09 -8.56 -31.78
C GLU A 48 -3.71 -9.24 -30.54
N PRO A 49 -4.89 -9.86 -30.67
CA PRO A 49 -5.52 -10.59 -29.55
C PRO A 49 -4.57 -11.61 -28.92
N GLY A 50 -4.41 -11.51 -27.60
CA GLY A 50 -3.53 -12.39 -26.82
C GLY A 50 -2.06 -11.97 -26.74
N GLN A 51 -1.65 -10.92 -27.45
CA GLN A 51 -0.32 -10.34 -27.27
C GLN A 51 -0.23 -9.53 -25.98
N ILE A 52 0.96 -9.48 -25.41
CA ILE A 52 1.23 -8.81 -24.14
C ILE A 52 2.33 -7.79 -24.36
N MET A 53 2.09 -6.56 -23.92
CA MET A 53 3.10 -5.50 -23.92
C MET A 53 3.36 -5.04 -22.47
N LEU A 54 4.63 -4.99 -22.09
CA LEU A 54 5.07 -4.38 -20.86
C LEU A 54 5.62 -2.99 -21.18
N MET A 55 5.00 -1.98 -20.64
CA MET A 55 5.47 -0.60 -20.75
C MET A 55 6.62 -0.37 -19.78
N GLU A 56 7.41 0.69 -20.01
CA GLU A 56 8.47 1.11 -19.11
C GLU A 56 7.91 1.53 -17.74
N ASN A 57 8.79 1.67 -16.77
CA ASN A 57 8.44 2.06 -15.40
C ASN A 57 7.73 3.42 -15.38
N VAL A 58 6.45 3.38 -15.10
CA VAL A 58 5.58 4.57 -15.07
C VAL A 58 6.09 5.63 -14.07
N ARG A 59 6.84 5.21 -13.05
CA ARG A 59 7.44 6.13 -12.07
C ARG A 59 8.67 6.89 -12.56
N PHE A 60 9.10 6.68 -13.79
CA PHE A 60 10.07 7.56 -14.42
C PHE A 60 9.47 8.94 -14.77
N TYR A 61 8.16 9.06 -14.72
CA TYR A 61 7.40 10.28 -14.92
C TYR A 61 6.97 10.83 -13.56
N GLU A 62 7.34 12.07 -13.26
CA GLU A 62 6.99 12.73 -11.98
C GLU A 62 5.46 12.88 -11.85
N GLU A 63 4.79 13.09 -12.95
CA GLU A 63 3.34 13.20 -13.12
C GLU A 63 2.59 11.99 -12.57
N GLU A 64 3.21 10.81 -12.56
CA GLU A 64 2.61 9.59 -12.00
C GLU A 64 2.26 9.77 -10.53
N THR A 65 3.22 10.21 -9.72
CA THR A 65 3.04 10.29 -8.26
C THR A 65 2.29 11.54 -7.81
N THR A 66 2.28 12.59 -8.61
CA THR A 66 1.50 13.82 -8.35
C THR A 66 0.02 13.65 -8.68
N GLY A 67 -0.34 12.61 -9.44
CA GLY A 67 -1.71 12.37 -9.89
C GLY A 67 -2.13 13.33 -10.99
N ASP A 68 -1.21 13.64 -11.90
CA ASP A 68 -1.45 14.56 -13.01
C ASP A 68 -2.53 14.03 -13.95
N LYS A 69 -3.47 14.91 -14.29
CA LYS A 69 -4.62 14.57 -15.13
C LYS A 69 -4.23 14.37 -16.60
N GLY A 70 -3.34 15.20 -17.13
CA GLY A 70 -2.91 15.13 -18.53
C GLY A 70 -2.10 13.86 -18.79
N PHE A 71 -1.24 13.46 -17.84
CA PHE A 71 -0.53 12.21 -17.90
C PHE A 71 -1.49 11.02 -17.85
N ALA A 72 -2.47 11.03 -16.94
CA ALA A 72 -3.49 9.99 -16.84
C ALA A 72 -4.34 9.88 -18.11
N GLU A 73 -4.68 11.02 -18.75
CA GLU A 73 -5.38 11.06 -20.03
C GLU A 73 -4.52 10.44 -21.13
N SER A 74 -3.23 10.74 -21.18
CA SER A 74 -2.31 10.15 -22.15
C SER A 74 -2.17 8.65 -21.96
N LEU A 75 -2.09 8.17 -20.72
CA LEU A 75 -2.10 6.74 -20.41
C LEU A 75 -3.41 6.07 -20.85
N SER A 76 -4.55 6.74 -20.71
CA SER A 76 -5.84 6.17 -21.05
C SER A 76 -6.04 5.91 -22.55
N LYS A 77 -5.25 6.55 -23.41
CA LYS A 77 -5.27 6.31 -24.87
C LYS A 77 -4.65 4.97 -25.27
N LEU A 78 -4.01 4.28 -24.37
CA LEU A 78 -3.32 3.02 -24.65
C LEU A 78 -4.23 1.79 -24.63
N GLY A 79 -5.51 1.94 -24.28
CA GLY A 79 -6.43 0.80 -24.24
C GLY A 79 -7.89 1.21 -24.05
N ASP A 80 -8.78 0.28 -24.31
CA ASP A 80 -10.24 0.48 -24.29
C ASP A 80 -10.88 0.15 -22.95
N VAL A 81 -10.18 -0.61 -22.11
CA VAL A 81 -10.62 -1.09 -20.79
C VAL A 81 -9.50 -0.90 -19.79
N TYR A 82 -9.85 -0.42 -18.61
CA TYR A 82 -8.91 -0.28 -17.51
C TYR A 82 -9.13 -1.35 -16.43
N ILE A 83 -8.09 -2.05 -16.07
CA ILE A 83 -8.10 -3.01 -14.97
C ILE A 83 -7.04 -2.60 -13.94
N ASN A 84 -7.48 -2.32 -12.71
CA ASN A 84 -6.55 -2.10 -11.61
C ASN A 84 -6.35 -3.40 -10.84
N ASP A 85 -5.12 -3.91 -10.84
CA ASP A 85 -4.72 -5.08 -10.06
C ASP A 85 -3.54 -4.79 -9.12
N ALA A 86 -3.30 -3.50 -8.85
CA ALA A 86 -2.21 -3.01 -8.01
C ALA A 86 -2.70 -2.64 -6.60
N PHE A 87 -3.09 -3.63 -5.79
CA PHE A 87 -3.61 -3.42 -4.43
C PHE A 87 -2.68 -2.55 -3.57
N GLY A 88 -1.38 -2.82 -3.57
CA GLY A 88 -0.40 -2.07 -2.76
C GLY A 88 -0.32 -0.56 -3.03
N THR A 89 -0.87 -0.08 -4.14
CA THR A 89 -0.90 1.34 -4.53
C THR A 89 -2.30 1.90 -4.66
N CYS A 90 -3.35 1.10 -4.52
CA CYS A 90 -4.74 1.53 -4.75
C CYS A 90 -5.20 2.64 -3.79
N HIS A 91 -4.56 2.77 -2.61
CA HIS A 91 -4.83 3.81 -1.62
C HIS A 91 -4.21 5.18 -1.98
N ARG A 92 -3.44 5.26 -3.08
CA ARG A 92 -2.77 6.48 -3.52
C ARG A 92 -3.46 7.08 -4.73
N LYS A 93 -3.61 8.41 -4.73
CA LYS A 93 -4.19 9.14 -5.85
C LYS A 93 -3.15 9.38 -6.97
N HIS A 94 -2.52 8.30 -7.46
CA HIS A 94 -1.58 8.37 -8.56
C HIS A 94 -2.29 8.40 -9.92
N SER A 95 -1.60 8.87 -10.97
CA SER A 95 -2.16 8.99 -12.31
C SER A 95 -2.61 7.65 -12.87
N SER A 96 -1.77 6.61 -12.79
CA SER A 96 -2.05 5.26 -13.32
C SER A 96 -3.01 4.43 -12.47
N THR A 97 -3.36 4.86 -11.25
CA THR A 97 -4.26 4.11 -10.35
C THR A 97 -5.63 4.75 -10.19
N ALA A 98 -5.69 5.95 -9.59
CA ALA A 98 -6.97 6.58 -9.27
C ALA A 98 -7.44 7.54 -10.37
N VAL A 99 -6.51 8.33 -10.96
CA VAL A 99 -6.89 9.40 -11.88
C VAL A 99 -7.31 8.84 -13.23
N ILE A 100 -6.56 7.86 -13.76
CA ILE A 100 -6.83 7.20 -15.05
C ILE A 100 -8.25 6.59 -15.12
N ALA A 101 -8.75 6.07 -14.00
CA ALA A 101 -10.08 5.46 -13.93
C ALA A 101 -11.23 6.42 -14.31
N LYS A 102 -10.98 7.73 -14.30
CA LYS A 102 -11.96 8.75 -14.70
C LYS A 102 -12.17 8.81 -16.22
N PHE A 103 -11.22 8.32 -17.00
CA PHE A 103 -11.28 8.31 -18.46
C PHE A 103 -11.94 7.05 -19.03
N PHE A 104 -12.28 6.06 -18.17
CA PHE A 104 -12.91 4.80 -18.56
C PHE A 104 -14.34 4.70 -18.02
N ASN A 105 -15.29 5.41 -18.65
CA ASN A 105 -16.69 5.40 -18.26
C ASN A 105 -17.32 4.00 -18.46
N GLY A 106 -17.65 3.32 -17.34
CA GLY A 106 -18.24 1.97 -17.38
C GLY A 106 -17.29 0.83 -17.79
N LYS A 107 -16.04 1.14 -18.18
CA LYS A 107 -15.05 0.15 -18.64
C LYS A 107 -13.83 0.09 -17.71
N LYS A 108 -14.06 0.15 -16.41
CA LYS A 108 -13.02 0.06 -15.36
C LYS A 108 -13.38 -1.02 -14.36
N PHE A 109 -12.41 -1.88 -14.06
CA PHE A 109 -12.63 -3.08 -13.25
C PHE A 109 -11.49 -3.30 -12.27
N ALA A 110 -11.77 -4.05 -11.20
CA ALA A 110 -10.75 -4.62 -10.33
C ALA A 110 -10.18 -5.89 -10.97
N GLY A 111 -8.86 -6.06 -10.91
CA GLY A 111 -8.23 -7.31 -11.24
C GLY A 111 -8.41 -8.34 -10.12
N LYS A 112 -8.01 -9.59 -10.38
CA LYS A 112 -8.24 -10.71 -9.45
C LYS A 112 -7.53 -10.55 -8.11
N LEU A 113 -6.33 -9.98 -8.08
CA LEU A 113 -5.62 -9.72 -6.83
C LEU A 113 -6.33 -8.66 -6.01
N LEU A 114 -6.66 -7.52 -6.63
CA LEU A 114 -7.37 -6.44 -5.96
C LEU A 114 -8.73 -6.90 -5.43
N GLN A 115 -9.48 -7.68 -6.22
CA GLN A 115 -10.75 -8.25 -5.79
C GLN A 115 -10.57 -9.14 -4.56
N LYS A 116 -9.62 -10.08 -4.59
CA LYS A 116 -9.35 -11.00 -3.47
C LYS A 116 -8.95 -10.26 -2.19
N GLU A 117 -8.09 -9.24 -2.31
CA GLU A 117 -7.68 -8.43 -1.15
C GLU A 117 -8.86 -7.65 -0.55
N LEU A 118 -9.71 -7.07 -1.41
CA LEU A 118 -10.93 -6.38 -0.96
C LEU A 118 -11.91 -7.34 -0.30
N GLU A 119 -12.14 -8.54 -0.86
CA GLU A 119 -13.00 -9.56 -0.28
C GLU A 119 -12.52 -9.97 1.12
N VAL A 120 -11.21 -10.23 1.28
CA VAL A 120 -10.63 -10.59 2.59
C VAL A 120 -10.79 -9.46 3.60
N ILE A 121 -10.50 -8.21 3.20
CA ILE A 121 -10.65 -7.04 4.08
C ILE A 121 -12.12 -6.85 4.48
N SER A 122 -13.05 -6.97 3.53
CA SER A 122 -14.49 -6.82 3.81
C SER A 122 -14.98 -7.93 4.75
N GLN A 123 -14.57 -9.18 4.54
CA GLN A 123 -14.91 -10.29 5.44
C GLN A 123 -14.44 -10.04 6.87
N ILE A 124 -13.22 -9.50 7.05
CA ILE A 124 -12.70 -9.16 8.39
C ILE A 124 -13.47 -7.97 8.98
N ALA A 125 -13.79 -6.97 8.17
CA ALA A 125 -14.42 -5.73 8.63
C ALA A 125 -15.91 -5.89 8.96
N GLU A 126 -16.63 -6.78 8.26
CA GLU A 126 -18.09 -6.90 8.32
C GLU A 126 -18.57 -8.21 8.97
N GLU A 127 -17.90 -9.33 8.70
CA GLU A 127 -18.35 -10.67 9.09
C GLU A 127 -17.23 -11.57 9.61
N GLY A 128 -16.12 -11.01 10.07
CA GLY A 128 -14.92 -11.76 10.43
C GLY A 128 -15.23 -12.94 11.36
N LYS A 129 -14.73 -14.14 10.99
CA LYS A 129 -14.77 -15.28 11.90
C LYS A 129 -14.04 -14.91 13.18
N LYS A 130 -14.75 -14.86 14.28
CA LYS A 130 -14.17 -14.55 15.58
C LYS A 130 -13.36 -15.75 16.13
N PRO A 131 -12.29 -15.50 16.89
CA PRO A 131 -11.74 -14.18 17.25
C PRO A 131 -10.92 -13.53 16.13
N VAL A 132 -11.01 -12.20 15.99
CA VAL A 132 -10.21 -11.41 15.06
C VAL A 132 -9.08 -10.74 15.83
N LEU A 133 -7.84 -10.96 15.39
CA LEU A 133 -6.64 -10.34 15.93
C LEU A 133 -6.08 -9.31 14.93
N ALA A 134 -5.94 -8.07 15.36
CA ALA A 134 -5.19 -7.05 14.61
C ALA A 134 -3.77 -6.91 15.16
N ILE A 135 -2.79 -6.83 14.28
CA ILE A 135 -1.39 -6.58 14.65
C ILE A 135 -0.96 -5.26 14.02
N LEU A 136 -0.62 -4.29 14.85
CA LEU A 136 -0.17 -2.97 14.41
C LEU A 136 1.26 -2.73 14.88
N GLY A 137 2.10 -2.26 13.97
CA GLY A 137 3.47 -1.88 14.26
C GLY A 137 3.86 -0.61 13.51
N GLY A 138 4.87 0.06 14.01
CA GLY A 138 5.40 1.27 13.40
C GLY A 138 6.15 2.13 14.40
N ALA A 139 6.76 3.22 13.92
CA ALA A 139 7.52 4.13 14.79
C ALA A 139 6.60 5.08 15.57
N LYS A 140 5.45 5.49 15.00
CA LYS A 140 4.60 6.56 15.53
C LYS A 140 3.14 6.17 15.63
N VAL A 141 2.50 6.50 16.76
CA VAL A 141 1.05 6.35 17.00
C VAL A 141 0.27 7.32 16.11
N SER A 142 0.73 8.56 15.95
CA SER A 142 0.08 9.60 15.16
C SER A 142 -0.33 9.15 13.78
N SER A 143 0.52 8.35 13.14
CA SER A 143 0.26 7.82 11.79
C SER A 143 -0.87 6.78 11.72
N LYS A 144 -1.27 6.21 12.86
CA LYS A 144 -2.23 5.09 12.95
C LYS A 144 -3.38 5.33 13.91
N LEU A 145 -3.44 6.50 14.52
CA LEU A 145 -4.44 6.83 15.55
C LEU A 145 -5.88 6.59 15.08
N LYS A 146 -6.23 7.10 13.88
CA LYS A 146 -7.56 6.89 13.28
C LYS A 146 -7.86 5.40 13.01
N ILE A 147 -6.83 4.64 12.66
CA ILE A 147 -6.97 3.20 12.41
C ILE A 147 -7.26 2.50 13.73
N LEU A 148 -6.54 2.83 14.81
CA LEU A 148 -6.76 2.26 16.14
C LEU A 148 -8.19 2.48 16.64
N TYR A 149 -8.70 3.72 16.58
CA TYR A 149 -10.07 4.05 16.97
C TYR A 149 -11.11 3.25 16.16
N ASN A 150 -10.87 3.05 14.86
CA ASN A 150 -11.80 2.29 14.02
C ASN A 150 -11.72 0.77 14.25
N LEU A 151 -10.51 0.23 14.49
CA LEU A 151 -10.30 -1.21 14.65
C LEU A 151 -10.80 -1.72 15.99
N ILE A 152 -10.71 -0.93 17.07
CA ILE A 152 -11.07 -1.36 18.42
C ILE A 152 -12.52 -1.87 18.51
N HIS A 153 -13.42 -1.33 17.69
CA HIS A 153 -14.82 -1.77 17.63
C HIS A 153 -15.05 -2.99 16.74
N LYS A 154 -14.06 -3.37 15.90
CA LYS A 154 -14.21 -4.41 14.85
C LYS A 154 -13.48 -5.70 15.17
N VAL A 155 -12.46 -5.64 16.03
CA VAL A 155 -11.61 -6.79 16.35
C VAL A 155 -11.79 -7.21 17.82
N ASP A 156 -11.29 -8.40 18.15
CA ASP A 156 -11.37 -8.92 19.52
C ASP A 156 -10.09 -8.63 20.30
N LYS A 157 -8.94 -8.61 19.62
CA LYS A 157 -7.63 -8.29 20.20
C LYS A 157 -6.80 -7.41 19.28
N ILE A 158 -5.95 -6.58 19.86
CA ILE A 158 -4.99 -5.75 19.13
C ILE A 158 -3.60 -5.94 19.74
N ILE A 159 -2.64 -6.39 18.94
CA ILE A 159 -1.22 -6.34 19.32
C ILE A 159 -0.64 -5.03 18.80
N ILE A 160 -0.02 -4.26 19.67
CA ILE A 160 0.71 -3.04 19.32
C ILE A 160 2.20 -3.28 19.53
N GLY A 161 2.97 -3.25 18.43
CA GLY A 161 4.42 -3.47 18.44
C GLY A 161 5.20 -2.32 17.81
N GLY A 162 6.54 -2.46 17.78
CA GLY A 162 7.44 -1.43 17.29
C GLY A 162 7.48 -0.19 18.16
N GLY A 163 8.03 0.91 17.66
CA GLY A 163 8.23 2.16 18.42
C GLY A 163 6.93 2.76 18.99
N MET A 164 5.80 2.55 18.30
CA MET A 164 4.52 3.06 18.81
C MET A 164 4.08 2.40 20.12
N ALA A 165 4.54 1.20 20.43
CA ALA A 165 4.22 0.53 21.68
C ALA A 165 4.70 1.30 22.91
N TYR A 166 5.82 2.02 22.79
CA TYR A 166 6.39 2.79 23.91
C TYR A 166 5.50 3.93 24.38
N THR A 167 4.74 4.56 23.48
CA THR A 167 3.72 5.56 23.87
C THR A 167 2.63 4.92 24.73
N PHE A 168 2.18 3.71 24.40
CA PHE A 168 1.19 2.97 25.18
C PHE A 168 1.77 2.45 26.51
N ILE A 169 3.02 1.97 26.52
CA ILE A 169 3.72 1.56 27.75
C ILE A 169 3.84 2.77 28.69
N ARG A 170 4.20 3.92 28.17
CA ARG A 170 4.27 5.17 28.96
C ARG A 170 2.91 5.59 29.48
N ALA A 171 1.86 5.47 28.66
CA ALA A 171 0.47 5.76 29.07
C ALA A 171 0.01 4.88 30.24
N LYS A 172 0.50 3.63 30.33
CA LYS A 172 0.29 2.70 31.46
C LYS A 172 1.20 2.96 32.66
N GLY A 173 2.07 3.98 32.61
CA GLY A 173 3.01 4.31 33.69
C GLY A 173 4.33 3.56 33.65
N GLY A 174 4.59 2.78 32.59
CA GLY A 174 5.84 2.04 32.40
C GLY A 174 7.02 2.96 32.06
N THR A 175 8.24 2.43 32.22
CA THR A 175 9.49 3.09 31.88
C THR A 175 9.96 2.60 30.50
N ILE A 176 10.47 3.53 29.68
CA ILE A 176 10.85 3.24 28.28
C ILE A 176 12.31 3.64 27.96
N GLY A 177 13.09 4.06 28.97
CA GLY A 177 14.44 4.57 28.78
C GLY A 177 14.48 5.73 27.77
N ASN A 178 15.40 5.67 26.82
CA ASN A 178 15.55 6.67 25.75
C ASN A 178 14.79 6.27 24.47
N SER A 179 13.83 5.34 24.53
CA SER A 179 13.05 4.91 23.37
C SER A 179 12.17 6.03 22.85
N LEU A 180 11.98 6.06 21.52
CA LEU A 180 11.09 7.03 20.88
C LEU A 180 9.65 6.82 21.34
N PHE A 181 8.98 7.93 21.71
CA PHE A 181 7.55 7.96 22.00
C PHE A 181 6.97 9.33 21.62
N GLU A 182 5.68 9.44 21.57
CA GLU A 182 4.98 10.69 21.27
C GLU A 182 4.27 11.18 22.54
N GLU A 183 4.88 12.15 23.24
CA GLU A 183 4.42 12.66 24.52
C GLU A 183 3.01 13.27 24.41
N GLU A 184 2.75 13.99 23.34
CA GLU A 184 1.48 14.62 23.02
C GLU A 184 0.33 13.63 22.79
N LEU A 185 0.65 12.34 22.56
CA LEU A 185 -0.34 11.28 22.33
C LEU A 185 -0.54 10.33 23.52
N ILE A 186 0.04 10.60 24.67
CA ILE A 186 -0.15 9.79 25.88
C ILE A 186 -1.62 9.75 26.28
N GLU A 187 -2.32 10.88 26.25
CA GLU A 187 -3.73 10.93 26.60
C GLU A 187 -4.61 10.17 25.59
N ASN A 188 -4.30 10.26 24.31
CA ASN A 188 -4.98 9.45 23.29
C ASN A 188 -4.72 7.93 23.49
N ALA A 189 -3.49 7.56 23.87
CA ALA A 189 -3.18 6.18 24.17
C ALA A 189 -3.94 5.66 25.39
N LYS A 190 -4.09 6.47 26.44
CA LYS A 190 -4.94 6.15 27.62
C LYS A 190 -6.40 5.97 27.22
N GLU A 191 -6.93 6.90 26.43
CA GLU A 191 -8.31 6.85 25.94
C GLU A 191 -8.55 5.54 25.16
N ILE A 192 -7.64 5.16 24.25
CA ILE A 192 -7.74 3.91 23.48
C ILE A 192 -7.71 2.69 24.42
N LEU A 193 -6.85 2.67 25.43
CA LEU A 193 -6.80 1.59 26.41
C LEU A 193 -8.12 1.48 27.20
N THR A 194 -8.69 2.63 27.61
CA THR A 194 -9.98 2.68 28.30
C THR A 194 -11.12 2.18 27.43
N ILE A 195 -11.19 2.64 26.16
CA ILE A 195 -12.21 2.18 25.20
C ILE A 195 -12.10 0.66 24.98
N ALA A 196 -10.88 0.13 24.91
CA ALA A 196 -10.67 -1.31 24.78
C ALA A 196 -11.24 -2.07 25.96
N GLU A 197 -10.89 -1.65 27.18
CA GLU A 197 -11.36 -2.26 28.42
C GLU A 197 -12.88 -2.21 28.54
N GLU A 198 -13.48 -1.05 28.34
CA GLU A 198 -14.94 -0.86 28.39
C GLU A 198 -15.69 -1.68 27.32
N SER A 199 -15.05 -1.91 26.17
CA SER A 199 -15.60 -2.73 25.08
C SER A 199 -15.30 -4.21 25.21
N GLY A 200 -14.63 -4.66 26.28
CA GLY A 200 -14.20 -6.03 26.47
C GLY A 200 -13.19 -6.51 25.43
N LYS A 201 -12.36 -5.59 24.91
CA LYS A 201 -11.30 -5.85 23.94
C LYS A 201 -9.94 -5.85 24.63
N GLU A 202 -9.02 -6.64 24.10
CA GLU A 202 -7.68 -6.75 24.68
C GLU A 202 -6.64 -6.03 23.79
N ILE A 203 -5.88 -5.11 24.42
CA ILE A 203 -4.69 -4.52 23.80
C ILE A 203 -3.45 -5.16 24.43
N ILE A 204 -2.70 -5.89 23.61
CA ILE A 204 -1.49 -6.60 23.99
C ILE A 204 -0.29 -5.72 23.61
N LEU A 205 0.53 -5.41 24.59
CA LEU A 205 1.79 -4.68 24.43
C LEU A 205 2.96 -5.62 24.66
N PRO A 206 4.17 -5.32 24.12
CA PRO A 206 5.38 -6.06 24.46
C PRO A 206 5.65 -6.06 25.99
N GLU A 207 6.00 -7.19 26.53
CA GLU A 207 6.35 -7.34 27.96
C GLU A 207 7.77 -6.86 28.23
N ASP A 208 8.68 -7.06 27.25
CA ASP A 208 10.07 -6.64 27.31
C ASP A 208 10.56 -6.08 25.94
N SER A 209 11.80 -5.59 25.93
CA SER A 209 12.46 -5.09 24.72
C SER A 209 13.95 -5.33 24.81
N LEU A 210 14.55 -5.77 23.71
CA LEU A 210 16.00 -5.77 23.60
C LEU A 210 16.49 -4.31 23.56
N ALA A 211 17.37 -3.97 24.50
CA ALA A 211 17.95 -2.63 24.60
C ALA A 211 19.43 -2.67 24.20
N SER A 212 19.90 -1.66 23.51
CA SER A 212 21.30 -1.42 23.17
C SER A 212 21.71 -0.02 23.59
N LYS A 213 23.00 0.17 23.89
CA LYS A 213 23.55 1.49 24.18
C LYS A 213 23.65 2.35 22.92
N ASP A 214 23.92 1.71 21.79
CA ASP A 214 24.08 2.34 20.49
C ASP A 214 23.13 1.69 19.47
N PHE A 215 22.71 2.47 18.47
CA PHE A 215 21.92 1.93 17.35
C PHE A 215 22.88 1.22 16.40
N ASP A 216 23.03 -0.08 16.57
CA ASP A 216 23.88 -0.93 15.74
C ASP A 216 23.07 -2.13 15.23
N ASN A 217 23.36 -2.53 13.99
CA ASN A 217 22.73 -3.69 13.34
C ASN A 217 23.57 -4.99 13.50
N ASN A 218 24.60 -5.02 14.34
CA ASN A 218 25.44 -6.19 14.62
C ASN A 218 24.98 -6.95 15.86
#